data_994f1083451f16e5aa14510aa52c15d9
#
_entry.id   994f1083451f16e5aa14510aa52c15d9
#
_cell.length_a   1.000
_cell.length_b   1.000
_cell.length_c   1.000
_cell.angle_alpha   90.00
_cell.angle_beta   90.00
_cell.angle_gamma   90.00
#
_symmetry.space_group_name_H-M   'P 1'
#
loop_
_entity.id
_entity.type
_entity.pdbx_description
1 polymer ?
#
loop_
_entity_poly.entity_id
_entity_poly.type
_entity_poly.pdbx_seq_one_letter_code
_entity_poly.pdbx_strand_id
1 'polypeptide(L)'
;MVKSMVLRELHTLEETTMDKVRFLMSDTGAQITAACREALEQKGVEVTVVEKDGNKVLQKMLSVRPQVVLLDAFMPGLDALAVKQRYNA
;
A
#
# COMPACT_ATOMS: atom_id res chain seq x y z
N MET A 1 19.40 1.07 4.01
CA MET A 1 18.20 1.65 4.62
C MET A 1 17.12 1.81 3.57
N VAL A 2 15.95 1.35 3.86
CA VAL A 2 14.81 1.45 2.94
C VAL A 2 14.04 2.73 3.23
N LYS A 3 13.79 3.52 2.17
CA LYS A 3 12.88 4.66 2.28
C LYS A 3 11.51 4.23 1.81
N SER A 4 10.50 4.62 2.55
CA SER A 4 9.13 4.31 2.18
C SER A 4 8.28 5.58 2.16
N MET A 5 7.20 5.54 1.40
CA MET A 5 6.24 6.62 1.30
C MET A 5 4.87 6.12 1.69
N VAL A 6 4.15 6.93 2.43
CA VAL A 6 2.76 6.65 2.76
C VAL A 6 1.89 7.52 1.86
N LEU A 7 1.02 6.87 1.10
CA LEU A 7 0.04 7.52 0.25
C LEU A 7 -1.34 7.29 0.83
N ARG A 8 -2.08 8.36 1.04
CA ARG A 8 -3.37 8.27 1.71
C ARG A 8 -4.45 8.99 0.91
N GLU A 9 -5.58 8.33 0.76
CA GLU A 9 -6.75 8.91 0.16
C GLU A 9 -7.72 9.34 1.25
N LEU A 10 -7.82 10.64 1.47
CA LEU A 10 -8.53 11.16 2.62
C LEU A 10 -10.05 11.12 2.49
N HIS A 11 -10.55 11.25 1.27
CA HIS A 11 -12.00 11.37 1.05
C HIS A 11 -12.76 10.06 1.32
N THR A 12 -12.06 8.94 1.41
CA THR A 12 -12.71 7.65 1.58
C THR A 12 -12.85 7.23 3.04
N LEU A 13 -12.23 7.93 3.97
CA LEU A 13 -12.23 7.53 5.37
C LEU A 13 -13.62 7.51 5.98
N GLU A 14 -14.45 8.46 5.62
CA GLU A 14 -15.82 8.51 6.13
C GLU A 14 -16.69 7.40 5.55
N GLU A 15 -16.42 7.02 4.31
CA GLU A 15 -17.18 6.00 3.63
C GLU A 15 -16.85 4.60 4.13
N THR A 16 -15.75 4.45 4.86
CA THR A 16 -15.29 3.15 5.33
C THR A 16 -15.64 2.88 6.78
N THR A 17 -16.53 3.66 7.39
CA THR A 17 -16.91 3.47 8.79
C THR A 17 -17.49 2.08 9.07
N MET A 18 -18.14 1.48 8.08
CA MET A 18 -18.75 0.14 8.20
C MET A 18 -17.86 -0.96 7.63
N ASP A 19 -16.83 -0.60 6.89
CA ASP A 19 -15.95 -1.54 6.21
C ASP A 19 -14.55 -1.47 6.81
N LYS A 20 -13.78 -2.55 6.59
CA LYS A 20 -12.38 -2.54 6.98
C LYS A 20 -11.59 -1.56 6.12
N VAL A 21 -10.65 -0.88 6.76
CA VAL A 21 -9.69 -0.05 6.02
C VAL A 21 -8.82 -0.98 5.18
N ARG A 22 -8.66 -0.66 3.92
CA ARG A 22 -7.81 -1.41 3.00
C ARG A 22 -6.44 -0.75 2.95
N PHE A 23 -5.43 -1.52 3.29
CA PHE A 23 -4.04 -1.09 3.35
C PHE A 23 -3.23 -1.94 2.38
N LEU A 24 -2.46 -1.30 1.52
CA LEU A 24 -1.59 -2.00 0.58
C LEU A 24 -0.15 -1.60 0.84
N MET A 25 0.75 -2.57 0.85
CA MET A 25 2.17 -2.30 1.04
C MET A 25 3.02 -3.09 0.07
N SER A 26 4.14 -2.50 -0.33
CA SER A 26 5.18 -3.24 -1.04
C SER A 26 5.96 -4.09 -0.04
N ASP A 27 6.46 -5.22 -0.51
CA ASP A 27 7.22 -6.14 0.33
C ASP A 27 8.63 -5.59 0.57
N THR A 28 8.89 -5.11 1.78
CA THR A 28 10.17 -4.49 2.15
C THR A 28 11.15 -5.47 2.77
N GLY A 29 10.71 -6.70 3.04
CA GLY A 29 11.53 -7.72 3.68
C GLY A 29 10.66 -8.57 4.59
N ALA A 30 10.95 -9.86 4.63
CA ALA A 30 10.04 -10.84 5.25
C ALA A 30 9.66 -10.50 6.68
N GLN A 31 10.64 -10.12 7.51
CA GLN A 31 10.36 -9.85 8.92
C GLN A 31 9.59 -8.56 9.14
N ILE A 32 9.98 -7.50 8.45
CA ILE A 32 9.34 -6.19 8.59
C ILE A 32 7.92 -6.25 8.04
N THR A 33 7.76 -6.84 6.87
CA THR A 33 6.46 -6.98 6.23
C THR A 33 5.50 -7.80 7.08
N ALA A 34 5.97 -8.93 7.60
CA ALA A 34 5.15 -9.79 8.44
C ALA A 34 4.73 -9.10 9.74
N ALA A 35 5.66 -8.41 10.40
CA ALA A 35 5.37 -7.70 11.64
C ALA A 35 4.35 -6.57 11.42
N CYS A 36 4.52 -5.80 10.37
CA CYS A 36 3.61 -4.71 10.03
C CYS A 36 2.21 -5.25 9.69
N ARG A 37 2.16 -6.28 8.87
CA ARG A 37 0.90 -6.92 8.50
C ARG A 37 0.15 -7.45 9.71
N GLU A 38 0.86 -8.18 10.58
CA GLU A 38 0.25 -8.75 11.77
C GLU A 38 -0.31 -7.67 12.69
N ALA A 39 0.47 -6.61 12.94
CA ALA A 39 0.04 -5.52 13.80
C ALA A 39 -1.22 -4.83 13.27
N LEU A 40 -1.29 -4.61 11.96
CA LEU A 40 -2.43 -3.97 11.34
C LEU A 40 -3.66 -4.88 11.31
N GLU A 41 -3.46 -6.15 11.01
CA GLU A 41 -4.57 -7.10 10.96
C GLU A 41 -5.21 -7.29 12.34
N GLN A 42 -4.43 -7.22 13.41
CA GLN A 42 -4.95 -7.26 14.76
C GLN A 42 -5.89 -6.10 15.07
N LYS A 43 -5.72 -4.99 14.37
CA LYS A 43 -6.59 -3.82 14.51
C LYS A 43 -7.76 -3.79 13.53
N GLY A 44 -7.96 -4.88 12.81
CA GLY A 44 -9.05 -4.99 11.86
C GLY A 44 -8.78 -4.36 10.50
N VAL A 45 -7.53 -4.08 10.19
CA VAL A 45 -7.15 -3.54 8.89
C VAL A 45 -6.93 -4.69 7.91
N GLU A 46 -7.44 -4.54 6.70
CA GLU A 46 -7.23 -5.52 5.63
C GLU A 46 -5.95 -5.15 4.89
N VAL A 47 -4.95 -6.02 4.98
CA VAL A 47 -3.61 -5.75 4.43
C VAL A 47 -3.36 -6.59 3.19
N THR A 48 -2.95 -5.92 2.12
CA THR A 48 -2.50 -6.56 0.88
C THR A 48 -1.02 -6.28 0.71
N VAL A 49 -0.23 -7.34 0.56
CA VAL A 49 1.21 -7.22 0.33
C VAL A 49 1.49 -7.54 -1.13
N VAL A 50 2.26 -6.68 -1.79
CA VAL A 50 2.59 -6.83 -3.21
C VAL A 50 4.11 -6.88 -3.36
N GLU A 51 4.60 -7.65 -4.31
CA GLU A 51 6.03 -7.66 -4.64
C GLU A 51 6.54 -6.24 -4.85
N LYS A 52 7.80 -6.03 -4.53
CA LYS A 52 8.48 -4.75 -4.70
C LYS A 52 8.73 -4.47 -6.19
N ASP A 53 7.69 -4.20 -6.90
CA ASP A 53 7.68 -3.93 -8.35
C ASP A 53 6.59 -2.92 -8.63
N GLY A 54 6.98 -1.74 -9.16
CA GLY A 54 6.05 -0.63 -9.33
C GLY A 54 4.88 -0.93 -10.25
N ASN A 55 5.08 -1.72 -11.30
CA ASN A 55 3.99 -2.07 -12.20
C ASN A 55 2.98 -3.00 -11.52
N LYS A 56 3.47 -3.97 -10.76
CA LYS A 56 2.58 -4.87 -10.02
C LYS A 56 1.84 -4.14 -8.91
N VAL A 57 2.51 -3.22 -8.23
CA VAL A 57 1.89 -2.38 -7.22
C VAL A 57 0.76 -1.56 -7.83
N LEU A 58 1.01 -0.91 -8.97
CA LEU A 58 -0.01 -0.11 -9.63
C LEU A 58 -1.23 -0.93 -10.02
N GLN A 59 -1.01 -2.10 -10.60
CA GLN A 59 -2.12 -2.99 -10.98
C GLN A 59 -2.93 -3.39 -9.75
N LYS A 60 -2.26 -3.71 -8.65
CA LYS A 60 -2.95 -4.11 -7.44
C LYS A 60 -3.71 -2.96 -6.80
N MET A 61 -3.16 -1.75 -6.85
CA MET A 61 -3.86 -0.57 -6.36
C MET A 61 -5.16 -0.31 -7.14
N LEU A 62 -5.12 -0.50 -8.45
CA LEU A 62 -6.32 -0.33 -9.28
C LEU A 62 -7.37 -1.38 -8.99
N SER A 63 -6.96 -2.57 -8.60
CA SER A 63 -7.86 -3.68 -8.26
C SER A 63 -8.44 -3.55 -6.86
N VAL A 64 -7.58 -3.29 -5.87
CA VAL A 64 -7.95 -3.28 -4.46
C VAL A 64 -8.56 -1.95 -4.02
N ARG A 65 -8.15 -0.85 -4.65
CA ARG A 65 -8.57 0.50 -4.27
C ARG A 65 -8.31 0.77 -2.78
N PRO A 66 -7.05 0.71 -2.33
CA PRO A 66 -6.74 0.90 -0.91
C PRO A 66 -6.92 2.34 -0.46
N GLN A 67 -7.23 2.54 0.82
CA GLN A 67 -7.26 3.87 1.42
C GLN A 67 -5.87 4.34 1.83
N VAL A 68 -5.00 3.40 2.21
CA VAL A 68 -3.63 3.71 2.64
C VAL A 68 -2.67 2.82 1.88
N VAL A 69 -1.60 3.41 1.39
CA VAL A 69 -0.55 2.69 0.66
C VAL A 69 0.81 3.04 1.25
N LEU A 70 1.59 2.02 1.57
CA LEU A 70 2.96 2.16 2.04
C LEU A 70 3.89 1.50 1.04
N LEU A 71 4.71 2.29 0.36
CA LEU A 71 5.60 1.81 -0.68
C LEU A 71 7.05 2.17 -0.40
N ASP A 72 7.95 1.30 -0.84
CA ASP A 72 9.36 1.67 -0.92
C ASP A 72 9.51 2.79 -1.95
N ALA A 73 10.34 3.78 -1.64
CA ALA A 73 10.54 4.90 -2.55
C ALA A 73 11.11 4.46 -3.89
N PHE A 74 12.02 3.49 -3.86
CA PHE A 74 12.67 2.97 -5.05
C PHE A 74 12.25 1.52 -5.28
N MET A 75 11.66 1.26 -6.44
CA MET A 75 11.21 -0.07 -6.83
C MET A 75 11.56 -0.32 -8.31
N PRO A 76 11.85 -1.58 -8.69
CA PRO A 76 11.95 -1.91 -10.11
C PRO A 76 10.68 -1.56 -10.87
N GLY A 77 10.83 -1.20 -12.12
CA GLY A 77 9.73 -0.85 -12.99
C GLY A 77 9.32 0.60 -12.83
N LEU A 78 8.62 0.91 -11.76
CA LEU A 78 8.19 2.27 -11.42
C LEU A 78 8.54 2.54 -9.97
N ASP A 79 9.09 3.72 -9.69
CA ASP A 79 9.28 4.13 -8.29
C ASP A 79 7.94 4.56 -7.68
N ALA A 80 7.95 4.79 -6.37
CA ALA A 80 6.71 5.11 -5.65
C ALA A 80 6.05 6.38 -6.18
N LEU A 81 6.84 7.39 -6.53
CA LEU A 81 6.29 8.65 -7.05
C LEU A 81 5.61 8.43 -8.40
N ALA A 82 6.22 7.65 -9.29
CA ALA A 82 5.64 7.35 -10.59
C ALA A 82 4.35 6.53 -10.43
N VAL A 83 4.31 5.58 -9.50
CA VAL A 83 3.09 4.81 -9.20
C VAL A 83 1.98 5.75 -8.76
N LYS A 84 2.28 6.67 -7.85
CA LYS A 84 1.30 7.65 -7.39
C LYS A 84 0.73 8.47 -8.53
N GLN A 85 1.61 8.99 -9.38
CA GLN A 85 1.20 9.83 -10.50
C GLN A 85 0.30 9.08 -11.47
N ARG A 86 0.63 7.84 -11.78
CA ARG A 86 -0.17 7.03 -12.70
C ARG A 86 -1.51 6.60 -12.09
N TYR A 87 -1.51 6.32 -10.79
CA TYR A 87 -2.74 5.94 -10.10
C TYR A 87 -3.74 7.11 -10.06
N ASN A 88 -3.24 8.32 -9.91
CA ASN A 88 -4.08 9.52 -9.83
C ASN A 88 -4.44 10.12 -11.20
N ALA A 89 -3.93 9.53 -12.27
CA ALA A 89 -4.20 10.03 -13.62
C ALA A 89 -5.64 9.73 -14.06
#